data_0ae7b27093986499f7f050489cb4d057
#
_entry.id   0ae7b27093986499f7f050489cb4d057
#
_cell.length_a   1.000
_cell.length_b   1.000
_cell.length_c   1.000
_cell.angle_alpha   90.00
_cell.angle_beta   90.00
_cell.angle_gamma   90.00
#
_symmetry.space_group_name_H-M   'P 1'
#
loop_
_entity.id
_entity.type
_entity.pdbx_description
1 polymer ?
#
loop_
_entity_poly.entity_id
_entity_poly.type
_entity_poly.pdbx_seq_one_letter_code
_entity_poly.pdbx_strand_id
1 'polypeptide(L)'
;MATAHIWLLFIVLATTLSDEVKLKYKAASKPVRLFTEEELKRYDGSEEGQPIYMAVKGAVFDVSKGKEFYGKDAPYNALVGKDSTRAVAKMSLDPADLTSDTTGLNEDQLKSLDSIFEGTYKAKYPIVGYTASRLLNKDGSPNKDFKPEDQPDFQIKDEF
;
A
#
# COMPACT_ATOMS: atom_id res chain seq x y z
N MET A 1 44.14 40.15 15.88
CA MET A 1 43.32 40.39 14.68
C MET A 1 43.30 39.20 13.69
N ALA A 2 44.23 38.29 13.73
CA ALA A 2 44.20 37.10 12.83
C ALA A 2 43.24 35.99 13.29
N THR A 3 42.78 35.98 14.52
CA THR A 3 41.92 34.93 15.08
C THR A 3 40.43 35.06 14.74
N ALA A 4 39.93 36.28 14.42
CA ALA A 4 38.50 36.49 14.10
C ALA A 4 38.08 35.95 12.72
N HIS A 5 39.02 35.88 11.75
CA HIS A 5 38.73 35.38 10.40
C HIS A 5 38.67 33.85 10.32
N ILE A 6 39.35 33.14 11.18
CA ILE A 6 39.36 31.67 11.23
C ILE A 6 38.02 31.15 11.77
N TRP A 7 37.39 31.83 12.72
CA TRP A 7 36.07 31.47 13.25
C TRP A 7 34.96 31.67 12.25
N LEU A 8 35.00 32.70 11.42
CA LEU A 8 34.03 32.94 10.35
C LEU A 8 34.08 31.87 9.25
N LEU A 9 35.28 31.40 8.91
CA LEU A 9 35.46 30.31 7.95
C LEU A 9 34.90 28.97 8.47
N PHE A 10 34.99 28.67 9.75
CA PHE A 10 34.44 27.46 10.36
C PHE A 10 32.90 27.48 10.39
N ILE A 11 32.28 28.64 10.60
CA ILE A 11 30.82 28.79 10.60
C ILE A 11 30.24 28.60 9.19
N VAL A 12 30.91 29.10 8.15
CA VAL A 12 30.47 28.94 6.75
C VAL A 12 30.61 27.48 6.28
N LEU A 13 31.63 26.76 6.72
CA LEU A 13 31.82 25.34 6.41
C LEU A 13 30.73 24.46 7.10
N ALA A 14 30.33 24.80 8.31
CA ALA A 14 29.29 24.08 9.03
C ALA A 14 27.90 24.25 8.41
N THR A 15 27.60 25.42 7.84
CA THR A 15 26.32 25.67 7.16
C THR A 15 26.24 24.96 5.80
N THR A 16 27.31 24.89 5.04
CA THR A 16 27.35 24.15 3.76
C THR A 16 27.25 22.64 3.96
N LEU A 17 27.89 22.08 4.97
CA LEU A 17 27.78 20.67 5.33
C LEU A 17 26.36 20.30 5.80
N SER A 18 25.70 21.17 6.55
CA SER A 18 24.30 20.99 7.00
C SER A 18 23.33 20.99 5.82
N ASP A 19 23.52 21.83 4.81
CA ASP A 19 22.66 21.89 3.64
C ASP A 19 22.87 20.70 2.69
N GLU A 20 24.09 20.21 2.50
CA GLU A 20 24.36 19.00 1.73
C GLU A 20 23.78 17.75 2.42
N VAL A 21 23.84 17.67 3.73
CA VAL A 21 23.23 16.58 4.51
C VAL A 21 21.70 16.64 4.39
N LYS A 22 21.09 17.81 4.45
CA LYS A 22 19.64 17.96 4.21
C LYS A 22 19.21 17.55 2.81
N LEU A 23 19.99 17.85 1.78
CA LEU A 23 19.69 17.44 0.41
C LEU A 23 19.86 15.93 0.19
N LYS A 24 20.79 15.31 0.88
CA LYS A 24 21.04 13.87 0.80
C LYS A 24 19.96 13.03 1.47
N TYR A 25 19.27 13.59 2.47
CA TYR A 25 18.16 12.97 3.19
C TYR A 25 16.80 13.52 2.77
N LYS A 26 16.72 14.32 1.72
CA LYS A 26 15.44 14.81 1.23
C LYS A 26 14.68 13.68 0.57
N ALA A 27 13.80 13.16 1.38
CA ALA A 27 12.65 12.36 1.06
C ALA A 27 12.96 11.07 0.30
N ALA A 28 13.35 10.07 1.01
CA ALA A 28 12.75 8.79 0.76
C ALA A 28 11.22 8.99 0.71
N SER A 29 10.58 8.53 -0.38
CA SER A 29 9.15 8.31 -0.43
C SER A 29 8.63 7.81 0.92
N LYS A 30 7.45 8.26 1.35
CA LYS A 30 6.79 7.79 2.60
C LYS A 30 6.97 6.27 2.72
N PRO A 31 7.37 5.75 3.89
CA PRO A 31 7.59 4.32 4.02
C PRO A 31 6.31 3.57 3.67
N VAL A 32 6.43 2.64 2.74
CA VAL A 32 5.35 1.76 2.33
C VAL A 32 5.07 0.78 3.47
N ARG A 33 3.83 0.75 3.97
CA ARG A 33 3.44 -0.20 5.01
C ARG A 33 3.35 -1.61 4.44
N LEU A 34 4.04 -2.53 5.08
CA LEU A 34 3.96 -3.96 4.82
C LEU A 34 2.80 -4.57 5.60
N PHE A 35 1.98 -5.38 4.93
CA PHE A 35 0.95 -6.19 5.57
C PHE A 35 1.26 -7.67 5.40
N THR A 36 1.33 -8.38 6.52
CA THR A 36 1.29 -9.83 6.52
C THR A 36 -0.15 -10.32 6.41
N GLU A 37 -0.34 -11.59 6.02
CA GLU A 37 -1.68 -12.19 5.98
C GLU A 37 -2.37 -12.13 7.36
N GLU A 38 -1.62 -12.36 8.44
CA GLU A 38 -2.12 -12.31 9.82
C GLU A 38 -2.57 -10.90 10.23
N GLU A 39 -1.81 -9.87 9.84
CA GLU A 39 -2.20 -8.49 10.11
C GLU A 39 -3.46 -8.12 9.32
N LEU A 40 -3.53 -8.49 8.06
CA LEU A 40 -4.65 -8.15 7.18
C LEU A 40 -5.98 -8.73 7.69
N LYS A 41 -5.96 -9.93 8.27
CA LYS A 41 -7.15 -10.57 8.86
C LYS A 41 -7.85 -9.74 9.93
N ARG A 42 -7.13 -8.87 10.62
CA ARG A 42 -7.69 -7.98 11.67
C ARG A 42 -8.62 -6.90 11.11
N TYR A 43 -8.55 -6.65 9.82
CA TYR A 43 -9.28 -5.56 9.15
C TYR A 43 -10.39 -6.11 8.26
N ASP A 44 -11.10 -7.13 8.73
CA ASP A 44 -12.16 -7.84 8.00
C ASP A 44 -13.58 -7.28 8.26
N GLY A 45 -13.69 -6.16 8.95
CA GLY A 45 -14.96 -5.53 9.29
C GLY A 45 -15.65 -6.10 10.53
N SER A 46 -15.06 -7.09 11.22
CA SER A 46 -15.65 -7.70 12.43
C SER A 46 -15.53 -6.83 13.67
N GLU A 47 -14.52 -5.96 13.75
CA GLU A 47 -14.30 -5.06 14.89
C GLU A 47 -14.82 -3.66 14.58
N GLU A 48 -15.69 -3.15 15.43
CA GLU A 48 -16.13 -1.76 15.37
C GLU A 48 -14.97 -0.80 15.66
N GLY A 49 -14.90 0.30 14.89
CA GLY A 49 -13.86 1.30 15.06
C GLY A 49 -12.54 0.98 14.34
N GLN A 50 -12.39 -0.23 13.81
CA GLN A 50 -11.25 -0.59 12.95
C GLN A 50 -11.56 -0.30 11.48
N PRO A 51 -10.59 0.17 10.70
CA PRO A 51 -10.75 0.29 9.27
C PRO A 51 -10.96 -1.09 8.62
N ILE A 52 -11.53 -1.09 7.42
CA ILE A 52 -11.76 -2.30 6.62
C ILE A 52 -10.78 -2.29 5.47
N TYR A 53 -9.94 -3.30 5.39
CA TYR A 53 -8.92 -3.43 4.35
C TYR A 53 -9.14 -4.66 3.50
N MET A 54 -8.82 -4.53 2.22
CA MET A 54 -8.67 -5.67 1.32
C MET A 54 -7.50 -5.45 0.38
N ALA A 55 -6.89 -6.52 -0.07
CA ALA A 55 -5.83 -6.44 -1.07
C ALA A 55 -6.30 -6.98 -2.41
N VAL A 56 -5.89 -6.29 -3.46
CA VAL A 56 -6.02 -6.69 -4.87
C VAL A 56 -4.68 -6.46 -5.54
N LYS A 57 -4.17 -7.45 -6.24
CA LYS A 57 -2.83 -7.42 -6.87
C LYS A 57 -1.71 -7.04 -5.88
N GLY A 58 -1.89 -7.41 -4.61
CA GLY A 58 -0.95 -7.08 -3.54
C GLY A 58 -0.97 -5.64 -3.05
N ALA A 59 -1.82 -4.77 -3.58
CA ALA A 59 -2.07 -3.44 -3.05
C ALA A 59 -3.19 -3.50 -2.01
N VAL A 60 -2.95 -2.95 -0.81
CA VAL A 60 -3.93 -2.94 0.29
C VAL A 60 -4.70 -1.64 0.25
N PHE A 61 -6.01 -1.75 0.05
CA PHE A 61 -6.94 -0.64 -0.02
C PHE A 61 -7.72 -0.48 1.29
N ASP A 62 -7.89 0.75 1.73
CA ASP A 62 -8.86 1.09 2.76
C ASP A 62 -10.25 1.26 2.12
N VAL A 63 -11.11 0.27 2.33
CA VAL A 63 -12.47 0.26 1.79
C VAL A 63 -13.53 0.66 2.83
N SER A 64 -13.13 1.29 3.92
CA SER A 64 -14.01 1.69 5.03
C SER A 64 -15.17 2.59 4.58
N LYS A 65 -14.96 3.44 3.57
CA LYS A 65 -16.01 4.27 2.97
C LYS A 65 -17.10 3.47 2.27
N GLY A 66 -16.79 2.24 1.86
CA GLY A 66 -17.73 1.29 1.26
C GLY A 66 -18.28 0.28 2.28
N LYS A 67 -18.47 0.65 3.53
CA LYS A 67 -18.95 -0.22 4.61
C LYS A 67 -20.25 -0.94 4.26
N GLU A 68 -21.12 -0.33 3.50
CA GLU A 68 -22.38 -0.93 3.01
C GLU A 68 -22.15 -2.16 2.12
N PHE A 69 -20.99 -2.25 1.45
CA PHE A 69 -20.60 -3.37 0.58
C PHE A 69 -19.66 -4.35 1.27
N TYR A 70 -18.75 -3.86 2.10
CA TYR A 70 -17.61 -4.60 2.63
C TYR A 70 -17.65 -4.83 4.14
N GLY A 71 -18.54 -4.16 4.87
CA GLY A 71 -18.67 -4.28 6.31
C GLY A 71 -19.21 -5.65 6.74
N LYS A 72 -19.34 -5.83 8.05
CA LYS A 72 -19.89 -7.05 8.63
C LYS A 72 -21.28 -7.32 8.06
N ASP A 73 -21.53 -8.56 7.63
CA ASP A 73 -22.77 -9.04 7.05
C ASP A 73 -23.16 -8.38 5.70
N ALA A 74 -22.28 -7.56 5.13
CA ALA A 74 -22.49 -6.95 3.82
C ALA A 74 -22.22 -7.94 2.66
N PRO A 75 -22.73 -7.66 1.44
CA PRO A 75 -22.64 -8.60 0.31
C PRO A 75 -21.22 -9.01 -0.08
N TYR A 76 -20.25 -8.11 0.04
CA TYR A 76 -18.86 -8.36 -0.35
C TYR A 76 -17.89 -8.49 0.85
N ASN A 77 -18.42 -8.71 2.04
CA ASN A 77 -17.58 -8.89 3.23
C ASN A 77 -16.60 -10.05 3.10
N ALA A 78 -16.92 -11.08 2.31
CA ALA A 78 -16.01 -12.20 2.06
C ALA A 78 -14.66 -11.80 1.45
N LEU A 79 -14.59 -10.64 0.77
CA LEU A 79 -13.39 -10.16 0.09
C LEU A 79 -12.40 -9.46 1.01
N VAL A 80 -12.82 -8.98 2.19
CA VAL A 80 -11.99 -8.14 3.06
C VAL A 80 -11.19 -8.94 4.08
N GLY A 81 -10.15 -8.32 4.63
CA GLY A 81 -9.23 -8.97 5.55
C GLY A 81 -8.26 -9.95 4.87
N LYS A 82 -8.12 -9.89 3.57
CA LYS A 82 -7.28 -10.79 2.76
C LYS A 82 -6.95 -10.21 1.39
N ASP A 83 -6.06 -10.88 0.67
CA ASP A 83 -5.86 -10.64 -0.76
C ASP A 83 -6.86 -11.48 -1.56
N SER A 84 -7.78 -10.82 -2.24
CA SER A 84 -8.88 -11.43 -3.00
C SER A 84 -8.74 -11.21 -4.51
N THR A 85 -7.53 -11.13 -5.02
CA THR A 85 -7.21 -10.89 -6.43
C THR A 85 -7.94 -11.84 -7.37
N ARG A 86 -7.90 -13.15 -7.09
CA ARG A 86 -8.55 -14.16 -7.91
C ARG A 86 -10.08 -13.98 -7.94
N ALA A 87 -10.69 -13.73 -6.80
CA ALA A 87 -12.13 -13.48 -6.68
C ALA A 87 -12.55 -12.25 -7.49
N VAL A 88 -11.77 -11.17 -7.44
CA VAL A 88 -12.02 -9.95 -8.23
C VAL A 88 -11.91 -10.25 -9.73
N ALA A 89 -10.87 -10.96 -10.16
CA ALA A 89 -10.68 -11.33 -11.57
C ALA A 89 -11.82 -12.17 -12.13
N LYS A 90 -12.37 -13.06 -11.33
CA LYS A 90 -13.45 -13.99 -11.71
C LYS A 90 -14.84 -13.45 -11.38
N MET A 91 -14.94 -12.30 -10.72
CA MET A 91 -16.20 -11.77 -10.17
C MET A 91 -16.93 -12.84 -9.33
N SER A 92 -16.21 -13.51 -8.45
CA SER A 92 -16.64 -14.65 -7.66
C SER A 92 -16.51 -14.36 -6.16
N LEU A 93 -17.40 -14.93 -5.37
CA LEU A 93 -17.31 -14.96 -3.90
C LEU A 93 -17.08 -16.39 -3.37
N ASP A 94 -16.77 -17.32 -4.25
CA ASP A 94 -16.47 -18.69 -3.88
C ASP A 94 -15.24 -18.73 -2.96
N PRO A 95 -15.28 -19.43 -1.83
CA PRO A 95 -14.13 -19.55 -0.92
C PRO A 95 -12.83 -19.99 -1.59
N ALA A 96 -12.90 -20.82 -2.63
CA ALA A 96 -11.73 -21.25 -3.41
C ALA A 96 -11.05 -20.11 -4.17
N ASP A 97 -11.76 -19.03 -4.43
CA ASP A 97 -11.26 -17.86 -5.18
C ASP A 97 -10.77 -16.72 -4.27
N LEU A 98 -10.93 -16.84 -2.96
CA LEU A 98 -10.51 -15.82 -1.98
C LEU A 98 -9.00 -15.92 -1.69
N THR A 99 -8.21 -15.74 -2.72
CA THR A 99 -6.74 -15.88 -2.70
C THR A 99 -6.09 -14.92 -3.70
N SER A 100 -4.79 -14.72 -3.52
CA SER A 100 -3.94 -13.97 -4.45
C SER A 100 -3.51 -14.76 -5.69
N ASP A 101 -3.77 -16.06 -5.72
CA ASP A 101 -3.32 -16.95 -6.79
C ASP A 101 -4.07 -16.69 -8.10
N THR A 102 -3.32 -16.25 -9.13
CA THR A 102 -3.84 -15.97 -10.46
C THR A 102 -3.62 -17.10 -11.47
N THR A 103 -3.10 -18.23 -11.02
CA THR A 103 -2.83 -19.39 -11.87
C THR A 103 -4.10 -19.87 -12.57
N GLY A 104 -4.04 -20.05 -13.88
CA GLY A 104 -5.15 -20.55 -14.69
C GLY A 104 -6.22 -19.52 -15.05
N LEU A 105 -6.06 -18.24 -14.68
CA LEU A 105 -6.92 -17.19 -15.18
C LEU A 105 -6.69 -16.96 -16.68
N ASN A 106 -7.77 -16.80 -17.44
CA ASN A 106 -7.70 -16.48 -18.87
C ASN A 106 -7.47 -14.98 -19.11
N GLU A 107 -7.22 -14.60 -20.37
CA GLU A 107 -6.96 -13.20 -20.73
C GLU A 107 -8.12 -12.25 -20.38
N ASP A 108 -9.37 -12.69 -20.56
CA ASP A 108 -10.54 -11.86 -20.25
C ASP A 108 -10.66 -11.60 -18.75
N GLN A 109 -10.37 -12.61 -17.93
CA GLN A 109 -10.34 -12.47 -16.48
C GLN A 109 -9.21 -11.55 -16.01
N LEU A 110 -8.02 -11.64 -16.61
CA LEU A 110 -6.90 -10.74 -16.31
C LEU A 110 -7.18 -9.30 -16.74
N LYS A 111 -7.82 -9.09 -17.90
CA LYS A 111 -8.27 -7.75 -18.34
C LYS A 111 -9.34 -7.18 -17.42
N SER A 112 -10.28 -8.01 -16.99
CA SER A 112 -11.32 -7.63 -16.04
C SER A 112 -10.71 -7.21 -14.70
N LEU A 113 -9.71 -7.98 -14.21
CA LEU A 113 -8.96 -7.65 -13.00
C LEU A 113 -8.29 -6.28 -13.11
N ASP A 114 -7.58 -6.01 -14.19
CA ASP A 114 -6.91 -4.73 -14.41
C ASP A 114 -7.90 -3.56 -14.49
N SER A 115 -9.01 -3.74 -15.20
CA SER A 115 -10.09 -2.74 -15.29
C SER A 115 -10.70 -2.40 -13.94
N ILE A 116 -10.98 -3.41 -13.13
CA ILE A 116 -11.56 -3.21 -11.79
C ILE A 116 -10.54 -2.60 -10.84
N PHE A 117 -9.29 -3.06 -10.90
CA PHE A 117 -8.20 -2.51 -10.11
C PHE A 117 -8.02 -1.00 -10.36
N GLU A 118 -7.91 -0.58 -11.62
CA GLU A 118 -7.69 0.81 -12.00
C GLU A 118 -8.96 1.66 -11.86
N GLY A 119 -10.10 1.18 -12.33
CA GLY A 119 -11.34 1.96 -12.43
C GLY A 119 -12.20 1.96 -11.18
N THR A 120 -12.03 0.99 -10.30
CA THR A 120 -12.81 0.87 -9.06
C THR A 120 -11.95 1.06 -7.82
N TYR A 121 -11.01 0.17 -7.57
CA TYR A 121 -10.25 0.22 -6.32
C TYR A 121 -9.30 1.39 -6.25
N LYS A 122 -8.43 1.52 -7.20
CA LYS A 122 -7.43 2.59 -7.25
C LYS A 122 -8.08 3.98 -7.39
N ALA A 123 -9.20 4.07 -8.11
CA ALA A 123 -9.92 5.31 -8.32
C ALA A 123 -10.75 5.77 -7.11
N LYS A 124 -11.22 4.85 -6.25
CA LYS A 124 -12.17 5.15 -5.17
C LYS A 124 -11.61 5.01 -3.77
N TYR A 125 -10.58 4.19 -3.58
CA TYR A 125 -10.07 3.84 -2.26
C TYR A 125 -8.57 4.11 -2.14
N PRO A 126 -8.10 4.67 -1.00
CA PRO A 126 -6.69 4.91 -0.81
C PRO A 126 -5.92 3.60 -0.61
N ILE A 127 -4.72 3.53 -1.16
CA ILE A 127 -3.76 2.48 -0.86
C ILE A 127 -3.06 2.82 0.46
N VAL A 128 -3.14 1.90 1.43
CA VAL A 128 -2.53 2.06 2.75
C VAL A 128 -1.23 1.27 2.91
N GLY A 129 -0.93 0.40 1.98
CA GLY A 129 0.29 -0.40 1.97
C GLY A 129 0.23 -1.53 0.94
N TYR A 130 1.12 -2.51 1.12
CA TYR A 130 1.25 -3.64 0.20
C TYR A 130 1.42 -4.94 0.98
N THR A 131 1.00 -6.04 0.39
CA THR A 131 1.20 -7.35 0.98
C THR A 131 2.67 -7.76 0.94
N ALA A 132 3.08 -8.61 1.88
CA ALA A 132 4.43 -9.14 1.93
C ALA A 132 4.84 -9.83 0.62
N SER A 133 3.93 -10.55 -0.01
CA SER A 133 4.19 -11.25 -1.28
C SER A 133 4.52 -10.31 -2.44
N ARG A 134 4.10 -9.06 -2.38
CA ARG A 134 4.43 -8.06 -3.40
C ARG A 134 5.75 -7.31 -3.12
N LEU A 135 6.05 -7.09 -1.85
CA LEU A 135 7.24 -6.34 -1.43
C LEU A 135 8.49 -7.21 -1.32
N LEU A 136 8.30 -8.49 -1.04
CA LEU A 136 9.38 -9.42 -0.75
C LEU A 136 9.38 -10.60 -1.72
N ASN A 137 10.56 -11.08 -2.04
CA ASN A 137 10.77 -12.35 -2.71
C ASN A 137 10.48 -13.52 -1.75
N LYS A 138 10.39 -14.74 -2.25
CA LYS A 138 10.13 -15.95 -1.44
C LYS A 138 11.17 -16.21 -0.34
N ASP A 139 12.40 -15.73 -0.54
CA ASP A 139 13.51 -15.84 0.41
C ASP A 139 13.52 -14.73 1.47
N GLY A 140 12.53 -13.82 1.45
CA GLY A 140 12.43 -12.68 2.37
C GLY A 140 13.26 -11.46 1.96
N SER A 141 14.00 -11.53 0.86
CA SER A 141 14.74 -10.37 0.33
C SER A 141 13.77 -9.36 -0.33
N PRO A 142 14.11 -8.06 -0.36
CA PRO A 142 13.28 -7.07 -1.03
C PRO A 142 13.10 -7.36 -2.52
N ASN A 143 11.87 -7.25 -3.01
CA ASN A 143 11.58 -7.31 -4.44
C ASN A 143 12.04 -6.01 -5.10
N LYS A 144 13.11 -6.07 -5.87
CA LYS A 144 13.71 -4.91 -6.55
C LYS A 144 12.84 -4.38 -7.71
N ASP A 145 11.92 -5.18 -8.21
CA ASP A 145 10.99 -4.80 -9.28
C ASP A 145 9.72 -4.15 -8.74
N PHE A 146 9.61 -4.04 -7.42
CA PHE A 146 8.48 -3.38 -6.80
C PHE A 146 8.44 -1.90 -7.17
N LYS A 147 7.28 -1.46 -7.65
CA LYS A 147 6.94 -0.05 -7.86
C LYS A 147 5.62 0.23 -7.18
N PRO A 148 5.54 1.29 -6.34
CA PRO A 148 4.27 1.70 -5.76
C PRO A 148 3.32 2.20 -6.86
N GLU A 149 2.03 1.97 -6.66
CA GLU A 149 1.00 2.49 -7.55
C GLU A 149 0.89 4.02 -7.38
N ASP A 150 0.78 4.73 -8.49
CA ASP A 150 0.47 6.15 -8.46
C ASP A 150 -1.02 6.33 -8.14
N GLN A 151 -1.31 7.07 -7.08
CA GLN A 151 -2.67 7.49 -6.75
C GLN A 151 -2.75 9.01 -6.82
N PRO A 152 -3.50 9.58 -7.77
CA PRO A 152 -3.79 11.00 -7.75
C PRO A 152 -4.66 11.33 -6.54
N ASP A 153 -4.33 12.40 -5.83
CA ASP A 153 -5.14 13.09 -4.82
C ASP A 153 -5.39 12.39 -3.47
N PHE A 154 -4.84 11.22 -3.20
CA PHE A 154 -4.87 10.68 -1.85
C PHE A 154 -3.68 11.19 -1.02
N GLN A 155 -3.94 12.24 -0.28
CA GLN A 155 -3.03 12.62 0.81
C GLN A 155 -3.18 11.58 1.91
N ILE A 156 -2.12 10.84 2.16
CA ILE A 156 -2.02 10.07 3.40
C ILE A 156 -2.02 11.10 4.52
N LYS A 157 -3.14 11.21 5.24
CA LYS A 157 -3.14 11.96 6.49
C LYS A 157 -2.24 11.21 7.44
N ASP A 158 -1.10 11.80 7.79
CA ASP A 158 -0.28 11.36 8.90
C ASP A 158 -1.08 11.64 10.19
N GLU A 159 -2.00 10.77 10.53
CA GLU A 159 -2.60 10.73 11.87
C GLU A 159 -1.76 9.79 12.72
N PHE A 160 -0.77 10.37 13.34
CA PHE A 160 -0.12 9.78 14.50
C PHE A 160 -0.59 10.52 15.74
#